data_fa4a3426e1fe232c38fd855a0b7b724f
#
_entry.id   fa4a3426e1fe232c38fd855a0b7b724f
#
_cell.length_a   1.000
_cell.length_b   1.000
_cell.length_c   1.000
_cell.angle_alpha   90.00
_cell.angle_beta   90.00
_cell.angle_gamma   90.00
#
_symmetry.space_group_name_H-M   'P 1'
#
loop_
_entity.id
_entity.type
_entity.pdbx_description
1 polymer ?
#
loop_
_entity_poly.entity_id
_entity_poly.type
_entity_poly.pdbx_seq_one_letter_code
_entity_poly.pdbx_strand_id
1 'polypeptide(L)'
;MQSIETLSRKSKPQMSKLIIVMGVSGSGKSTVGKQLADDLGYEFIEADDFHSVAAKQHMANGIPLTDSMREPWLERLTQHLGKGKLVDSVLAYSGLRRRHRQLFRELGFSTLFIHLTAEIDTISHRMSQREGHFMPESMLVSQFSAMELPKAEPDMISLDVSADLQHICKSAQAAVALM
;
A
#
# COMPACT_ATOMS: atom_id res chain seq x y z
N MET A 1 41.99 -32.46 -25.28
CA MET A 1 41.59 -31.85 -24.01
C MET A 1 40.92 -30.53 -24.33
N GLN A 2 39.59 -30.51 -24.38
CA GLN A 2 38.83 -29.28 -24.63
C GLN A 2 38.26 -28.84 -23.26
N SER A 3 38.72 -27.68 -22.83
CA SER A 3 38.24 -27.03 -21.62
C SER A 3 36.80 -26.51 -21.83
N ILE A 4 35.85 -27.04 -21.09
CA ILE A 4 34.46 -26.54 -21.05
C ILE A 4 34.48 -25.31 -20.15
N GLU A 5 34.52 -24.13 -20.76
CA GLU A 5 34.24 -22.86 -20.04
C GLU A 5 32.78 -22.86 -19.58
N THR A 6 32.60 -23.00 -18.28
CA THR A 6 31.31 -22.85 -17.62
C THR A 6 30.95 -21.37 -17.68
N LEU A 7 30.11 -20.99 -18.63
CA LEU A 7 29.50 -19.67 -18.72
C LEU A 7 28.57 -19.49 -17.49
N SER A 8 29.12 -18.86 -16.46
CA SER A 8 28.32 -18.36 -15.32
C SER A 8 27.26 -17.41 -15.86
N ARG A 9 26.01 -17.87 -15.92
CA ARG A 9 24.85 -17.00 -16.15
C ARG A 9 24.80 -16.01 -15.01
N LYS A 10 25.33 -14.80 -15.22
CA LYS A 10 25.03 -13.65 -14.35
C LYS A 10 23.50 -13.46 -14.38
N SER A 11 22.83 -13.89 -13.32
CA SER A 11 21.42 -13.56 -13.09
C SER A 11 21.30 -12.03 -13.17
N LYS A 12 20.33 -11.52 -13.93
CA LYS A 12 19.98 -10.09 -13.89
C LYS A 12 19.79 -9.70 -12.42
N PRO A 13 20.27 -8.53 -11.98
CA PRO A 13 20.03 -8.08 -10.63
C PRO A 13 18.51 -8.06 -10.41
N GLN A 14 18.04 -8.85 -9.43
CA GLN A 14 16.63 -8.91 -9.08
C GLN A 14 16.26 -7.55 -8.49
N MET A 15 15.27 -6.87 -9.08
CA MET A 15 14.77 -5.61 -8.54
C MET A 15 14.11 -5.87 -7.19
N SER A 16 14.36 -4.99 -6.23
CA SER A 16 13.64 -5.04 -4.95
C SER A 16 12.13 -4.87 -5.17
N LYS A 17 11.34 -5.52 -4.35
CA LYS A 17 9.89 -5.53 -4.44
C LYS A 17 9.28 -4.46 -3.51
N LEU A 18 8.28 -3.75 -4.00
CA LEU A 18 7.45 -2.86 -3.20
C LEU A 18 6.00 -3.31 -3.31
N ILE A 19 5.50 -3.89 -2.22
CA ILE A 19 4.11 -4.34 -2.13
C ILE A 19 3.31 -3.22 -1.46
N ILE A 20 2.32 -2.68 -2.15
CA ILE A 20 1.51 -1.55 -1.66
C ILE A 20 0.12 -2.05 -1.32
N VAL A 21 -0.16 -2.19 -0.02
CA VAL A 21 -1.51 -2.54 0.48
C VAL A 21 -2.32 -1.26 0.57
N MET A 22 -3.33 -1.12 -0.29
CA MET A 22 -4.11 0.11 -0.43
C MET A 22 -5.61 -0.10 -0.21
N GLY A 23 -6.32 0.99 -0.02
CA GLY A 23 -7.76 1.04 0.21
C GLY A 23 -8.16 2.19 1.12
N VAL A 24 -9.46 2.35 1.34
CA VAL A 24 -10.01 3.38 2.23
C VAL A 24 -9.60 3.17 3.69
N SER A 25 -9.79 4.19 4.51
CA SER A 25 -9.62 4.07 5.97
C SER A 25 -10.52 2.96 6.52
N GLY A 26 -10.01 2.19 7.49
CA GLY A 26 -10.78 1.07 8.06
C GLY A 26 -10.77 -0.23 7.23
N SER A 27 -10.21 -0.24 6.01
CA SER A 27 -10.13 -1.47 5.20
C SER A 27 -9.14 -2.53 5.71
N GLY A 28 -8.29 -2.20 6.69
CA GLY A 28 -7.35 -3.16 7.28
C GLY A 28 -5.95 -3.13 6.69
N LYS A 29 -5.57 -2.08 5.93
CA LYS A 29 -4.24 -1.94 5.29
C LYS A 29 -3.07 -2.23 6.21
N SER A 30 -3.04 -1.59 7.39
CA SER A 30 -1.94 -1.75 8.35
C SER A 30 -1.88 -3.17 8.93
N THR A 31 -3.04 -3.78 9.18
CA THR A 31 -3.12 -5.15 9.71
C THR A 31 -2.63 -6.15 8.67
N VAL A 32 -3.16 -6.09 7.44
CA VAL A 32 -2.75 -6.95 6.33
C VAL A 32 -1.29 -6.69 5.97
N GLY A 33 -0.88 -5.41 5.90
CA GLY A 33 0.48 -5.01 5.55
C GLY A 33 1.53 -5.53 6.53
N LYS A 34 1.29 -5.40 7.84
CA LYS A 34 2.18 -5.92 8.88
C LYS A 34 2.31 -7.45 8.81
N GLN A 35 1.17 -8.15 8.75
CA GLN A 35 1.18 -9.61 8.66
C GLN A 35 1.91 -10.08 7.40
N LEU A 36 1.65 -9.44 6.25
CA LEU A 36 2.32 -9.80 5.00
C LEU A 36 3.83 -9.52 5.05
N ALA A 37 4.25 -8.41 5.65
CA ALA A 37 5.66 -8.08 5.83
C ALA A 37 6.37 -9.10 6.72
N ASP A 38 5.76 -9.48 7.85
CA ASP A 38 6.28 -10.49 8.77
C ASP A 38 6.40 -11.85 8.06
N ASP A 39 5.38 -12.27 7.33
CA ASP A 39 5.34 -13.55 6.62
C ASP A 39 6.40 -13.65 5.49
N LEU A 40 6.71 -12.52 4.84
CA LEU A 40 7.67 -12.44 3.74
C LEU A 40 9.10 -12.09 4.19
N GLY A 41 9.28 -11.62 5.43
CA GLY A 41 10.56 -11.08 5.92
C GLY A 41 10.90 -9.73 5.26
N TYR A 42 9.90 -8.91 4.91
CA TYR A 42 10.03 -7.60 4.28
C TYR A 42 9.93 -6.47 5.31
N GLU A 43 10.47 -5.30 4.98
CA GLU A 43 10.29 -4.10 5.79
C GLU A 43 8.83 -3.63 5.73
N PHE A 44 8.21 -3.33 6.89
CA PHE A 44 6.89 -2.72 6.94
C PHE A 44 6.98 -1.21 7.06
N ILE A 45 6.24 -0.49 6.23
CA ILE A 45 6.18 0.97 6.21
C ILE A 45 4.72 1.42 6.30
N GLU A 46 4.43 2.28 7.31
CA GLU A 46 3.13 2.90 7.47
C GLU A 46 3.17 4.31 6.87
N ALA A 47 2.45 4.53 5.76
CA ALA A 47 2.46 5.83 5.08
C ALA A 47 1.93 6.96 5.97
N ASP A 48 1.02 6.67 6.90
CA ASP A 48 0.43 7.67 7.78
C ASP A 48 1.44 8.28 8.76
N ASP A 49 2.58 7.59 9.02
CA ASP A 49 3.64 8.11 9.86
C ASP A 49 4.34 9.33 9.23
N PHE A 50 4.30 9.45 7.92
CA PHE A 50 4.92 10.53 7.14
C PHE A 50 4.06 11.80 7.04
N HIS A 51 2.83 11.79 7.56
CA HIS A 51 2.02 13.00 7.66
C HIS A 51 2.61 14.00 8.65
N SER A 52 2.54 15.29 8.31
CA SER A 52 2.87 16.36 9.27
C SER A 52 1.87 16.39 10.41
N VAL A 53 2.28 16.97 11.55
CA VAL A 53 1.38 17.17 12.70
C VAL A 53 0.14 17.97 12.28
N ALA A 54 0.31 19.01 11.46
CA ALA A 54 -0.80 19.82 10.96
C ALA A 54 -1.77 18.99 10.09
N ALA A 55 -1.26 18.11 9.22
CA ALA A 55 -2.10 17.23 8.40
C ALA A 55 -2.87 16.22 9.28
N LYS A 56 -2.21 15.64 10.29
CA LYS A 56 -2.86 14.72 11.26
C LYS A 56 -3.98 15.43 12.03
N GLN A 57 -3.76 16.66 12.49
CA GLN A 57 -4.78 17.47 13.17
C GLN A 57 -5.95 17.81 12.24
N HIS A 58 -5.66 18.16 10.99
CA HIS A 58 -6.69 18.45 9.97
C HIS A 58 -7.62 17.24 9.78
N MET A 59 -7.05 16.05 9.58
CA MET A 59 -7.82 14.81 9.45
C MET A 59 -8.57 14.43 10.73
N ALA A 60 -7.97 14.64 11.90
CA ALA A 60 -8.63 14.39 13.20
C ALA A 60 -9.88 15.27 13.41
N ASN A 61 -9.92 16.45 12.79
CA ASN A 61 -11.09 17.32 12.77
C ASN A 61 -12.13 16.94 11.70
N GLY A 62 -11.95 15.79 11.05
CA GLY A 62 -12.88 15.30 10.02
C GLY A 62 -12.80 16.05 8.69
N ILE A 63 -11.71 16.78 8.43
CA ILE A 63 -11.53 17.54 7.20
C ILE A 63 -10.60 16.77 6.24
N PRO A 64 -11.07 16.42 5.03
CA PRO A 64 -10.23 15.73 4.04
C PRO A 64 -9.05 16.59 3.60
N LEU A 65 -7.88 15.97 3.42
CA LEU A 65 -6.73 16.66 2.84
C LEU A 65 -6.99 16.98 1.37
N THR A 66 -6.63 18.18 0.95
CA THR A 66 -6.55 18.55 -0.46
C THR A 66 -5.37 17.86 -1.14
N ASP A 67 -5.34 17.85 -2.47
CA ASP A 67 -4.20 17.27 -3.19
C ASP A 67 -2.89 18.02 -2.90
N SER A 68 -2.92 19.34 -2.80
CA SER A 68 -1.75 20.16 -2.43
C SER A 68 -1.24 19.88 -1.00
N MET A 69 -2.12 19.48 -0.07
CA MET A 69 -1.71 19.08 1.28
C MET A 69 -1.10 17.67 1.29
N ARG A 70 -1.41 16.82 0.30
CA ARG A 70 -0.83 15.48 0.17
C ARG A 70 0.56 15.49 -0.47
N GLU A 71 0.88 16.46 -1.31
CA GLU A 71 2.16 16.52 -2.04
C GLU A 71 3.38 16.46 -1.12
N PRO A 72 3.51 17.28 -0.04
CA PRO A 72 4.66 17.18 0.86
C PRO A 72 4.74 15.85 1.62
N TRP A 73 3.62 15.20 1.87
CA TRP A 73 3.58 13.87 2.47
C TRP A 73 4.09 12.79 1.52
N LEU A 74 3.62 12.82 0.26
CA LEU A 74 4.08 11.90 -0.78
C LEU A 74 5.57 12.09 -1.06
N GLU A 75 6.05 13.33 -1.09
CA GLU A 75 7.46 13.63 -1.25
C GLU A 75 8.33 13.00 -0.14
N ARG A 76 7.95 13.18 1.13
CA ARG A 76 8.67 12.55 2.24
C ARG A 76 8.68 11.02 2.14
N LEU A 77 7.54 10.43 1.78
CA LEU A 77 7.39 8.99 1.66
C LEU A 77 8.23 8.43 0.49
N THR A 78 8.17 9.06 -0.68
CA THR A 78 8.97 8.64 -1.85
C THR A 78 10.47 8.86 -1.63
N GLN A 79 10.87 9.94 -0.96
CA GLN A 79 12.26 10.16 -0.55
C GLN A 79 12.75 9.09 0.42
N HIS A 80 11.91 8.68 1.38
CA HIS A 80 12.25 7.60 2.32
C HIS A 80 12.47 6.27 1.59
N LEU A 81 11.55 5.89 0.72
CA LEU A 81 11.62 4.65 -0.07
C LEU A 81 12.81 4.64 -1.06
N GLY A 82 13.12 5.78 -1.67
CA GLY A 82 14.21 5.92 -2.64
C GLY A 82 15.59 6.15 -2.03
N LYS A 83 15.69 6.26 -0.70
CA LYS A 83 16.94 6.60 -0.03
C LYS A 83 17.84 5.36 0.18
N GLY A 84 19.03 5.40 -0.40
CA GLY A 84 20.01 4.33 -0.21
C GLY A 84 19.75 3.11 -1.10
N LYS A 85 20.07 1.91 -0.57
CA LYS A 85 19.79 0.65 -1.26
C LYS A 85 18.32 0.29 -1.10
N LEU A 86 17.64 0.03 -2.22
CA LEU A 86 16.25 -0.45 -2.17
C LEU A 86 16.19 -1.82 -1.48
N VAL A 87 15.23 -2.01 -0.60
CA VAL A 87 14.96 -3.28 0.09
C VAL A 87 13.51 -3.70 -0.15
N ASP A 88 13.26 -4.99 -0.10
CA ASP A 88 11.91 -5.53 -0.24
C ASP A 88 11.03 -5.01 0.89
N SER A 89 9.91 -4.35 0.53
CA SER A 89 9.10 -3.61 1.48
C SER A 89 7.60 -3.81 1.24
N VAL A 90 6.82 -3.74 2.32
CA VAL A 90 5.36 -3.65 2.29
C VAL A 90 4.95 -2.27 2.81
N LEU A 91 4.23 -1.52 2.00
CA LEU A 91 3.75 -0.19 2.30
C LEU A 91 2.23 -0.20 2.50
N ALA A 92 1.75 0.19 3.69
CA ALA A 92 0.34 0.50 3.90
C ALA A 92 0.07 1.96 3.48
N TYR A 93 -0.73 2.14 2.42
CA TYR A 93 -0.97 3.43 1.79
C TYR A 93 -2.40 3.53 1.25
N SER A 94 -3.05 4.68 1.34
CA SER A 94 -4.44 4.82 0.86
C SER A 94 -4.62 4.57 -0.64
N GLY A 95 -3.70 5.03 -1.47
CA GLY A 95 -3.66 4.73 -2.91
C GLY A 95 -4.83 5.28 -3.74
N LEU A 96 -5.58 6.27 -3.22
CA LEU A 96 -6.85 6.72 -3.81
C LEU A 96 -6.71 7.26 -5.24
N ARG A 97 -5.64 7.99 -5.54
CA ARG A 97 -5.41 8.63 -6.83
C ARG A 97 -4.40 7.86 -7.68
N ARG A 98 -4.72 7.61 -8.96
CA ARG A 98 -3.83 6.94 -9.91
C ARG A 98 -2.49 7.66 -10.06
N ARG A 99 -2.51 8.99 -10.16
CA ARG A 99 -1.30 9.80 -10.29
C ARG A 99 -0.33 9.60 -9.12
N HIS A 100 -0.86 9.38 -7.90
CA HIS A 100 -0.03 9.12 -6.72
C HIS A 100 0.55 7.69 -6.75
N ARG A 101 -0.21 6.70 -7.24
CA ARG A 101 0.30 5.34 -7.43
C ARG A 101 1.44 5.29 -8.43
N GLN A 102 1.38 6.15 -9.45
CA GLN A 102 2.43 6.25 -10.47
C GLN A 102 3.79 6.67 -9.88
N LEU A 103 3.81 7.53 -8.85
CA LEU A 103 5.05 7.95 -8.18
C LEU A 103 5.85 6.75 -7.64
N PHE A 104 5.17 5.74 -7.09
CA PHE A 104 5.84 4.55 -6.55
C PHE A 104 6.40 3.64 -7.64
N ARG A 105 5.75 3.56 -8.81
CA ARG A 105 6.24 2.81 -9.97
C ARG A 105 7.55 3.39 -10.53
N GLU A 106 7.77 4.68 -10.33
CA GLU A 106 8.95 5.41 -10.82
C GLU A 106 10.16 5.31 -9.88
N LEU A 107 10.01 4.68 -8.70
CA LEU A 107 11.11 4.55 -7.73
C LEU A 107 12.11 3.43 -8.03
N GLY A 108 11.87 2.62 -9.06
CA GLY A 108 12.79 1.54 -9.46
C GLY A 108 12.57 0.21 -8.73
N PHE A 109 11.44 0.04 -8.06
CA PHE A 109 10.99 -1.26 -7.52
C PHE A 109 10.21 -2.06 -8.56
N SER A 110 10.16 -3.38 -8.37
CA SER A 110 9.07 -4.19 -8.89
C SER A 110 7.85 -3.98 -8.01
N THR A 111 6.77 -3.34 -8.51
CA THR A 111 5.60 -2.96 -7.71
C THR A 111 4.46 -3.95 -7.86
N LEU A 112 3.74 -4.19 -6.74
CA LEU A 112 2.43 -4.83 -6.72
C LEU A 112 1.51 -4.04 -5.81
N PHE A 113 0.36 -3.64 -6.33
CA PHE A 113 -0.70 -3.00 -5.56
C PHE A 113 -1.74 -4.04 -5.15
N ILE A 114 -2.02 -4.14 -3.86
CA ILE A 114 -3.07 -4.98 -3.29
C ILE A 114 -4.19 -4.06 -2.80
N HIS A 115 -5.25 -3.96 -3.60
CA HIS A 115 -6.40 -3.14 -3.26
C HIS A 115 -7.37 -3.93 -2.37
N LEU A 116 -7.49 -3.52 -1.12
CA LEU A 116 -8.46 -4.05 -0.18
C LEU A 116 -9.82 -3.44 -0.44
N THR A 117 -10.76 -4.25 -0.93
CA THR A 117 -12.12 -3.81 -1.28
C THR A 117 -13.11 -4.21 -0.20
N ALA A 118 -14.10 -3.36 0.03
CA ALA A 118 -15.27 -3.64 0.86
C ALA A 118 -16.41 -2.69 0.51
N GLU A 119 -17.62 -3.09 0.83
CA GLU A 119 -18.78 -2.20 0.83
C GLU A 119 -18.63 -1.15 1.95
N ILE A 120 -19.16 0.06 1.68
CA ILE A 120 -19.06 1.19 2.62
C ILE A 120 -19.64 0.86 4.00
N ASP A 121 -20.77 0.12 4.04
CA ASP A 121 -21.42 -0.29 5.27
C ASP A 121 -20.55 -1.23 6.11
N THR A 122 -19.82 -2.13 5.45
CA THR A 122 -18.86 -3.03 6.10
C THR A 122 -17.74 -2.24 6.77
N ILE A 123 -17.19 -1.25 6.09
CA ILE A 123 -16.12 -0.41 6.63
C ILE A 123 -16.66 0.48 7.76
N SER A 124 -17.82 1.10 7.57
CA SER A 124 -18.48 1.93 8.59
C SER A 124 -18.72 1.14 9.87
N HIS A 125 -19.25 -0.08 9.75
CA HIS A 125 -19.46 -0.97 10.91
C HIS A 125 -18.15 -1.33 11.62
N ARG A 126 -17.09 -1.68 10.88
CA ARG A 126 -15.77 -1.97 11.46
C ARG A 126 -15.16 -0.78 12.18
N MET A 127 -15.35 0.41 11.62
CA MET A 127 -14.85 1.65 12.24
C MET A 127 -15.59 2.01 13.52
N SER A 128 -16.91 1.79 13.57
CA SER A 128 -17.72 2.03 14.79
C SER A 128 -17.34 1.11 15.95
N GLN A 129 -16.74 -0.06 15.68
CA GLN A 129 -16.29 -1.02 16.70
C GLN A 129 -14.89 -0.69 17.27
N ARG A 130 -14.20 0.30 16.72
CA ARG A 130 -12.84 0.67 17.19
C ARG A 130 -12.92 1.74 18.25
N GLU A 131 -12.43 1.43 19.45
CA GLU A 131 -12.23 2.43 20.50
C GLU A 131 -11.15 3.43 20.11
N GLY A 132 -11.43 4.72 20.26
CA GLY A 132 -10.45 5.80 20.09
C GLY A 132 -10.17 6.27 18.65
N HIS A 133 -10.83 5.72 17.64
CA HIS A 133 -10.71 6.19 16.25
C HIS A 133 -12.09 6.51 15.68
N PHE A 134 -12.59 7.70 16.01
CA PHE A 134 -13.78 8.22 15.36
C PHE A 134 -13.38 8.95 14.08
N MET A 135 -13.55 8.28 12.93
CA MET A 135 -13.52 8.96 11.63
C MET A 135 -14.98 9.28 11.27
N PRO A 136 -15.31 10.55 11.01
CA PRO A 136 -16.66 10.90 10.56
C PRO A 136 -17.04 10.15 9.29
N GLU A 137 -18.30 9.77 9.16
CA GLU A 137 -18.83 9.10 7.97
C GLU A 137 -18.57 9.91 6.68
N SER A 138 -18.63 11.24 6.76
CA SER A 138 -18.30 12.15 5.67
C SER A 138 -16.89 11.94 5.12
N MET A 139 -15.93 11.61 5.96
CA MET A 139 -14.56 11.30 5.55
C MET A 139 -14.48 9.98 4.78
N LEU A 140 -15.23 8.97 5.22
CA LEU A 140 -15.30 7.68 4.54
C LEU A 140 -15.92 7.83 3.15
N VAL A 141 -17.07 8.50 3.05
CA VAL A 141 -17.73 8.81 1.77
C VAL A 141 -16.78 9.58 0.84
N SER A 142 -16.05 10.58 1.38
CA SER A 142 -15.06 11.33 0.61
C SER A 142 -13.95 10.46 0.06
N GLN A 143 -13.47 9.47 0.82
CA GLN A 143 -12.43 8.55 0.36
C GLN A 143 -12.94 7.58 -0.73
N PHE A 144 -14.14 7.04 -0.57
CA PHE A 144 -14.76 6.22 -1.63
C PHE A 144 -14.95 7.02 -2.92
N SER A 145 -15.42 8.26 -2.82
CA SER A 145 -15.58 9.15 -3.99
C SER A 145 -14.26 9.55 -4.63
N ALA A 146 -13.19 9.65 -3.83
CA ALA A 146 -11.85 9.99 -4.32
C ALA A 146 -11.10 8.78 -4.88
N MET A 147 -11.56 7.55 -4.64
CA MET A 147 -10.92 6.34 -5.13
C MET A 147 -11.06 6.23 -6.64
N GLU A 148 -9.96 6.38 -7.34
CA GLU A 148 -9.87 6.06 -8.76
C GLU A 148 -9.62 4.56 -8.90
N LEU A 149 -10.70 3.81 -9.18
CA LEU A 149 -10.65 2.37 -9.35
C LEU A 149 -9.62 1.98 -10.43
N PRO A 150 -8.90 0.86 -10.23
CA PRO A 150 -7.91 0.40 -11.17
C PRO A 150 -8.59 -0.01 -12.48
N LYS A 151 -8.36 0.77 -13.52
CA LYS A 151 -8.70 0.39 -14.90
C LYS A 151 -7.39 0.16 -15.63
N ALA A 152 -7.15 -1.08 -16.05
CA ALA A 152 -5.95 -1.48 -16.80
C ALA A 152 -4.61 -1.16 -16.07
N GLU A 153 -4.53 -1.43 -14.77
CA GLU A 153 -3.30 -1.42 -14.00
C GLU A 153 -2.84 -2.87 -13.80
N PRO A 154 -1.90 -3.38 -14.63
CA PRO A 154 -1.55 -4.82 -14.64
C PRO A 154 -0.82 -5.29 -13.38
N ASP A 155 -0.26 -4.37 -12.62
CA ASP A 155 0.43 -4.58 -11.35
C ASP A 155 -0.51 -4.44 -10.13
N MET A 156 -1.82 -4.64 -10.32
CA MET A 156 -2.81 -4.52 -9.25
C MET A 156 -3.73 -5.72 -9.17
N ILE A 157 -3.96 -6.18 -7.92
CA ILE A 157 -5.00 -7.14 -7.58
C ILE A 157 -5.98 -6.53 -6.58
N SER A 158 -7.22 -7.03 -6.57
CA SER A 158 -8.23 -6.64 -5.56
C SER A 158 -8.58 -7.84 -4.69
N LEU A 159 -8.60 -7.62 -3.37
CA LEU A 159 -8.96 -8.61 -2.37
C LEU A 159 -10.11 -8.10 -1.51
N ASP A 160 -11.17 -8.88 -1.40
CA ASP A 160 -12.32 -8.55 -0.55
C ASP A 160 -11.97 -8.76 0.92
N VAL A 161 -12.19 -7.73 1.74
CA VAL A 161 -11.91 -7.80 3.17
C VAL A 161 -13.02 -8.50 3.98
N SER A 162 -14.08 -9.00 3.35
CA SER A 162 -15.07 -9.87 4.01
C SER A 162 -14.45 -11.24 4.38
N ALA A 163 -13.40 -11.66 3.68
CA ALA A 163 -12.63 -12.84 4.02
C ALA A 163 -11.83 -12.63 5.32
N ASP A 164 -11.45 -13.74 5.96
CA ASP A 164 -10.57 -13.67 7.13
C ASP A 164 -9.14 -13.23 6.76
N LEU A 165 -8.40 -12.72 7.75
CA LEU A 165 -7.06 -12.18 7.56
C LEU A 165 -6.09 -13.20 6.95
N GLN A 166 -6.19 -14.46 7.37
CA GLN A 166 -5.28 -15.50 6.86
C GLN A 166 -5.50 -15.77 5.38
N HIS A 167 -6.76 -15.79 4.94
CA HIS A 167 -7.11 -15.95 3.53
C HIS A 167 -6.60 -14.77 2.69
N ILE A 168 -6.82 -13.55 3.18
CA ILE A 168 -6.33 -12.33 2.51
C ILE A 168 -4.80 -12.37 2.37
N CYS A 169 -4.07 -12.68 3.46
CA CYS A 169 -2.61 -12.75 3.43
C CYS A 169 -2.08 -13.86 2.51
N LYS A 170 -2.70 -15.05 2.51
CA LYS A 170 -2.33 -16.14 1.59
C LYS A 170 -2.52 -15.74 0.12
N SER A 171 -3.63 -15.09 -0.21
CA SER A 171 -3.89 -14.60 -1.56
C SER A 171 -2.88 -13.52 -1.97
N ALA A 172 -2.53 -12.63 -1.05
CA ALA A 172 -1.49 -11.62 -1.26
C ALA A 172 -0.11 -12.25 -1.50
N GLN A 173 0.29 -13.22 -0.67
CA GLN A 173 1.56 -13.96 -0.82
C GLN A 173 1.63 -14.68 -2.17
N ALA A 174 0.54 -15.33 -2.60
CA ALA A 174 0.48 -15.99 -3.90
C ALA A 174 0.72 -15.00 -5.05
N ALA A 175 0.16 -13.79 -4.96
CA ALA A 175 0.39 -12.75 -5.96
C ALA A 175 1.84 -12.24 -5.94
N VAL A 176 2.45 -12.06 -4.75
CA VAL A 176 3.86 -11.67 -4.62
C VAL A 176 4.82 -12.71 -5.19
N ALA A 177 4.47 -13.99 -5.10
CA ALA A 177 5.28 -15.08 -5.66
C ALA A 177 5.29 -15.09 -7.20
N LEU A 178 4.35 -14.42 -7.86
CA LEU A 178 4.25 -14.31 -9.32
C LEU A 178 4.99 -13.09 -9.89
N MET A 179 5.57 -12.22 -9.05
CA MET A 179 6.36 -11.06 -9.47
C MET A 179 7.75 -11.50 -10.04
#